data_b27ece40e4cb0335288ddc82b39e35f4
#
_entry.id   b27ece40e4cb0335288ddc82b39e35f4
#
_cell.length_a   1.000
_cell.length_b   1.000
_cell.length_c   1.000
_cell.angle_alpha   90.00
_cell.angle_beta   90.00
_cell.angle_gamma   90.00
#
_symmetry.space_group_name_H-M   'P 1'
#
loop_
_entity.id
_entity.type
_entity.pdbx_description
1 polymer ?
#
loop_
_entity_poly.entity_id
_entity_poly.type
_entity_poly.pdbx_seq_one_letter_code
_entity_poly.pdbx_strand_id
1 'polypeptide(L)'
;ELVTADGEVVRTSEQEHPDLFWALHGGGGNFGVVTSFTFRLHELPQVTVALLLSPPEAGPEVTRAFRDVVESGPDELSGGVLYLTAPEEEFVPEHLVGKLACLTVVTYAGPEAAAREAMRPLLELGFEGEMVMEMPYAELQCALDDPPGYRVYWSAENLSSLPDEAVDRFTDRAADLLAPSPSQHVLFAQGGAMARGNPDFPVPWRTAPWVVHPFGLWEDPADDDRVRQWVRDVCADVRPWSMDAVYLNFLTDPDPDRMVAALGEANYGRLTEVKRRYDPDNVFHLNHNIAPR
;
A
#
# COMPACT_ATOMS: atom_id res chain seq x y z
N GLU A 1 16.40 -10.61 15.47
CA GLU A 1 16.47 -10.70 16.92
C GLU A 1 15.28 -9.99 17.53
N LEU A 2 14.68 -10.55 18.56
CA LEU A 2 13.52 -9.95 19.23
C LEU A 2 13.52 -10.28 20.72
N VAL A 3 12.77 -9.49 21.49
CA VAL A 3 12.45 -9.76 22.90
C VAL A 3 11.04 -10.33 22.97
N THR A 4 10.90 -11.53 23.53
CA THR A 4 9.63 -12.24 23.71
C THR A 4 8.86 -11.78 24.96
N ALA A 5 7.64 -12.28 25.17
CA ALA A 5 6.77 -11.84 26.26
C ALA A 5 7.34 -12.14 27.67
N ASP A 6 8.19 -13.15 27.82
CA ASP A 6 8.89 -13.48 29.05
C ASP A 6 10.20 -12.69 29.27
N GLY A 7 10.54 -11.78 28.34
CA GLY A 7 11.74 -10.93 28.41
C GLY A 7 13.01 -11.59 27.88
N GLU A 8 12.91 -12.77 27.27
CA GLU A 8 14.06 -13.46 26.68
C GLU A 8 14.44 -12.81 25.33
N VAL A 9 15.75 -12.69 25.07
CA VAL A 9 16.27 -12.23 23.76
C VAL A 9 16.47 -13.46 22.88
N VAL A 10 15.72 -13.52 21.80
CA VAL A 10 15.69 -14.66 20.88
C VAL A 10 16.17 -14.25 19.49
N ARG A 11 17.01 -15.07 18.87
CA ARG A 11 17.34 -15.01 17.45
C ARG A 11 16.44 -15.97 16.67
N THR A 12 15.99 -15.53 15.49
CA THR A 12 15.18 -16.36 14.61
C THR A 12 15.74 -16.40 13.20
N SER A 13 15.65 -17.55 12.57
CA SER A 13 16.03 -17.80 11.18
C SER A 13 15.28 -19.02 10.65
N GLU A 14 15.54 -19.43 9.43
CA GLU A 14 15.03 -20.71 8.90
C GLU A 14 15.49 -21.94 9.70
N GLN A 15 16.63 -21.86 10.42
CA GLN A 15 17.23 -22.95 11.19
C GLN A 15 17.03 -22.79 12.70
N GLU A 16 16.82 -21.57 13.19
CA GLU A 16 16.67 -21.26 14.61
C GLU A 16 15.29 -20.65 14.87
N HIS A 17 14.48 -21.31 15.68
CA HIS A 17 13.07 -20.95 15.93
C HIS A 17 12.25 -20.72 14.63
N PRO A 18 12.23 -21.71 13.70
CA PRO A 18 11.67 -21.54 12.35
C PRO A 18 10.16 -21.24 12.34
N ASP A 19 9.44 -21.69 13.36
CA ASP A 19 8.02 -21.37 13.55
C ASP A 19 7.80 -19.89 13.88
N LEU A 20 8.62 -19.33 14.78
CA LEU A 20 8.58 -17.91 15.11
C LEU A 20 9.08 -17.06 13.93
N PHE A 21 10.16 -17.49 13.26
CA PHE A 21 10.65 -16.84 12.05
C PHE A 21 9.58 -16.73 10.97
N TRP A 22 8.84 -17.81 10.73
CA TRP A 22 7.71 -17.82 9.82
C TRP A 22 6.60 -16.85 10.26
N ALA A 23 6.24 -16.87 11.53
CA ALA A 23 5.18 -16.02 12.08
C ALA A 23 5.48 -14.51 11.97
N LEU A 24 6.75 -14.13 12.11
CA LEU A 24 7.21 -12.75 11.97
C LEU A 24 7.10 -12.20 10.52
N HIS A 25 6.92 -13.07 9.51
CA HIS A 25 6.75 -12.68 8.11
C HIS A 25 5.30 -12.34 7.70
N GLY A 26 4.45 -11.92 8.64
CA GLY A 26 3.08 -11.51 8.33
C GLY A 26 2.17 -11.42 9.54
N GLY A 27 2.59 -12.00 10.68
CA GLY A 27 1.79 -11.99 11.91
C GLY A 27 1.85 -10.69 12.71
N GLY A 28 2.51 -9.65 12.22
CA GLY A 28 2.59 -8.35 12.88
C GLY A 28 3.29 -8.39 14.25
N GLY A 29 2.92 -7.45 15.11
CA GLY A 29 3.51 -7.26 16.45
C GLY A 29 3.02 -8.22 17.53
N ASN A 30 2.59 -9.44 17.18
CA ASN A 30 1.95 -10.38 18.10
C ASN A 30 2.91 -11.25 18.92
N PHE A 31 4.21 -11.29 18.59
CA PHE A 31 5.13 -12.32 19.10
C PHE A 31 6.30 -11.76 19.91
N GLY A 32 6.51 -10.47 19.88
CA GLY A 32 7.63 -9.83 20.56
C GLY A 32 7.97 -8.46 19.98
N VAL A 33 8.96 -7.81 20.59
CA VAL A 33 9.55 -6.56 20.12
C VAL A 33 10.83 -6.87 19.36
N VAL A 34 10.82 -6.64 18.04
CA VAL A 34 12.00 -6.85 17.20
C VAL A 34 13.02 -5.74 17.45
N THR A 35 14.25 -6.14 17.77
CA THR A 35 15.39 -5.25 18.08
C THR A 35 16.40 -5.16 16.93
N SER A 36 16.42 -6.17 16.04
CA SER A 36 17.35 -6.17 14.90
C SER A 36 16.80 -7.00 13.74
N PHE A 37 16.95 -6.45 12.53
CA PHE A 37 16.70 -7.13 11.27
C PHE A 37 18.01 -7.33 10.49
N THR A 38 18.14 -8.48 9.84
CA THR A 38 19.19 -8.72 8.86
C THR A 38 18.54 -8.98 7.50
N PHE A 39 18.71 -8.05 6.56
CA PHE A 39 18.16 -8.14 5.22
C PHE A 39 19.25 -8.42 4.18
N ARG A 40 18.87 -9.16 3.14
CA ARG A 40 19.65 -9.19 1.91
C ARG A 40 19.36 -7.90 1.15
N LEU A 41 20.38 -7.10 0.89
CA LEU A 41 20.25 -5.87 0.12
C LEU A 41 20.30 -6.18 -1.38
N HIS A 42 19.59 -5.37 -2.14
CA HIS A 42 19.66 -5.32 -3.59
C HIS A 42 20.44 -4.07 -4.01
N GLU A 43 21.22 -4.20 -5.07
CA GLU A 43 21.93 -3.06 -5.65
C GLU A 43 20.93 -2.21 -6.45
N LEU A 44 20.41 -1.16 -5.83
CA LEU A 44 19.49 -0.20 -6.42
C LEU A 44 19.85 1.21 -5.93
N PRO A 45 20.94 1.80 -6.44
CA PRO A 45 21.39 3.12 -5.97
C PRO A 45 20.46 4.25 -6.41
N GLN A 46 19.83 4.11 -7.58
CA GLN A 46 18.95 5.11 -8.17
C GLN A 46 17.71 4.47 -8.78
N VAL A 47 16.66 5.25 -8.80
CA VAL A 47 15.39 4.95 -9.47
C VAL A 47 14.98 6.14 -10.32
N THR A 48 14.25 5.87 -11.39
CA THR A 48 13.55 6.91 -12.15
C THR A 48 12.14 7.05 -11.62
N VAL A 49 11.71 8.28 -11.35
CA VAL A 49 10.35 8.62 -10.90
C VAL A 49 9.73 9.58 -11.91
N ALA A 50 8.50 9.27 -12.33
CA ALA A 50 7.67 10.19 -13.10
C ALA A 50 6.47 10.62 -12.25
N LEU A 51 6.26 11.92 -12.13
CA LEU A 51 5.07 12.54 -11.53
C LEU A 51 4.28 13.19 -12.68
N LEU A 52 3.09 12.65 -12.93
CA LEU A 52 2.26 12.99 -14.07
C LEU A 52 0.90 13.46 -13.56
N LEU A 53 0.64 14.77 -13.61
CA LEU A 53 -0.54 15.38 -13.03
C LEU A 53 -1.57 15.74 -14.11
N SER A 54 -2.83 15.44 -13.83
CA SER A 54 -3.98 15.76 -14.68
C SER A 54 -5.14 16.31 -13.85
N PRO A 55 -6.09 17.00 -14.47
CA PRO A 55 -7.39 17.27 -13.87
C PRO A 55 -8.08 15.95 -13.46
N PRO A 56 -8.96 15.97 -12.44
CA PRO A 56 -9.58 14.74 -11.93
C PRO A 56 -10.45 14.02 -12.99
N GLU A 57 -10.98 14.73 -13.96
CA GLU A 57 -11.81 14.19 -15.03
C GLU A 57 -11.04 13.30 -16.01
N ALA A 58 -9.71 13.46 -16.12
CA ALA A 58 -8.85 12.59 -16.93
C ALA A 58 -8.55 11.25 -16.25
N GLY A 59 -8.86 11.12 -14.97
CA GLY A 59 -8.54 9.94 -14.17
C GLY A 59 -8.96 8.61 -14.75
N PRO A 60 -10.16 8.42 -15.29
CA PRO A 60 -10.55 7.13 -15.88
C PRO A 60 -9.67 6.71 -17.06
N GLU A 61 -9.31 7.63 -17.96
CA GLU A 61 -8.42 7.36 -19.09
C GLU A 61 -7.00 7.08 -18.63
N VAL A 62 -6.47 7.93 -17.75
CA VAL A 62 -5.11 7.78 -17.20
C VAL A 62 -4.97 6.48 -16.41
N THR A 63 -5.96 6.11 -15.60
CA THR A 63 -5.91 4.87 -14.80
C THR A 63 -5.90 3.62 -15.69
N ARG A 64 -6.69 3.60 -16.78
CA ARG A 64 -6.67 2.49 -17.75
C ARG A 64 -5.31 2.41 -18.46
N ALA A 65 -4.78 3.52 -18.91
CA ALA A 65 -3.49 3.56 -19.57
C ALA A 65 -2.35 3.12 -18.62
N PHE A 66 -2.39 3.57 -17.36
CA PHE A 66 -1.44 3.13 -16.34
C PHE A 66 -1.51 1.62 -16.10
N ARG A 67 -2.73 1.06 -15.94
CA ARG A 67 -2.94 -0.38 -15.82
C ARG A 67 -2.31 -1.13 -16.99
N ASP A 68 -2.63 -0.73 -18.22
CA ASP A 68 -2.20 -1.42 -19.43
C ASP A 68 -0.66 -1.37 -19.59
N VAL A 69 -0.04 -0.25 -19.21
CA VAL A 69 1.41 -0.08 -19.21
C VAL A 69 2.10 -0.97 -18.17
N VAL A 70 1.53 -1.05 -16.95
CA VAL A 70 2.10 -1.89 -15.88
C VAL A 70 1.90 -3.37 -16.17
N GLU A 71 0.72 -3.79 -16.63
CA GLU A 71 0.42 -5.20 -16.92
C GLU A 71 1.24 -5.75 -18.10
N SER A 72 1.62 -4.91 -19.06
CA SER A 72 2.45 -5.30 -20.21
C SER A 72 3.94 -4.97 -20.03
N GLY A 73 4.28 -4.21 -19.00
CA GLY A 73 5.62 -3.68 -18.77
C GLY A 73 6.57 -4.66 -18.09
N PRO A 74 7.84 -4.27 -17.95
CA PRO A 74 8.83 -5.06 -17.23
C PRO A 74 8.64 -4.98 -15.70
N ASP A 75 9.20 -5.95 -14.98
CA ASP A 75 9.14 -6.03 -13.51
C ASP A 75 9.73 -4.80 -12.79
N GLU A 76 10.61 -4.06 -13.45
CA GLU A 76 11.21 -2.83 -12.95
C GLU A 76 10.21 -1.67 -12.85
N LEU A 77 9.07 -1.77 -13.57
CA LEU A 77 8.04 -0.74 -13.62
C LEU A 77 7.01 -0.96 -12.52
N SER A 78 6.72 0.09 -11.75
CA SER A 78 5.71 0.08 -10.71
C SER A 78 5.15 1.49 -10.49
N GLY A 79 4.22 1.65 -9.55
CA GLY A 79 3.67 2.95 -9.20
C GLY A 79 2.21 2.90 -8.79
N GLY A 80 1.53 4.02 -8.97
CA GLY A 80 0.13 4.15 -8.61
C GLY A 80 -0.55 5.38 -9.22
N VAL A 81 -1.87 5.39 -9.14
CA VAL A 81 -2.71 6.53 -9.47
C VAL A 81 -3.34 7.04 -8.18
N LEU A 82 -3.22 8.33 -7.95
CA LEU A 82 -3.69 8.99 -6.74
C LEU A 82 -4.63 10.14 -7.06
N TYR A 83 -5.73 10.24 -6.35
CA TYR A 83 -6.46 11.49 -6.25
C TYR A 83 -6.08 12.17 -4.94
N LEU A 84 -5.75 13.46 -5.03
CA LEU A 84 -5.24 14.23 -3.90
C LEU A 84 -5.52 15.73 -4.10
N THR A 85 -5.31 16.53 -3.07
CA THR A 85 -5.20 17.97 -3.21
C THR A 85 -3.85 18.31 -3.84
N ALA A 86 -3.83 18.88 -5.04
CA ALA A 86 -2.59 19.19 -5.75
C ALA A 86 -1.70 20.13 -4.93
N PRO A 87 -0.43 19.77 -4.68
CA PRO A 87 0.50 20.59 -3.89
C PRO A 87 0.96 21.82 -4.65
N GLU A 88 1.56 22.78 -3.93
CA GLU A 88 2.25 23.94 -4.53
C GLU A 88 3.69 23.55 -4.88
N GLU A 89 3.86 22.92 -6.07
CA GLU A 89 5.14 22.43 -6.57
C GLU A 89 5.39 22.94 -8.00
N GLU A 90 6.65 23.04 -8.42
CA GLU A 90 7.05 23.64 -9.70
C GLU A 90 6.41 22.96 -10.91
N PHE A 91 6.21 21.63 -10.86
CA PHE A 91 5.59 20.88 -11.96
C PHE A 91 4.06 20.97 -11.98
N VAL A 92 3.43 21.54 -10.94
CA VAL A 92 1.98 21.63 -10.81
C VAL A 92 1.49 22.93 -11.44
N PRO A 93 0.56 22.89 -12.43
CA PRO A 93 -0.05 24.08 -13.00
C PRO A 93 -0.76 24.92 -11.93
N GLU A 94 -0.57 26.26 -11.98
CA GLU A 94 -1.13 27.19 -10.98
C GLU A 94 -2.64 27.02 -10.79
N HIS A 95 -3.37 26.72 -11.85
CA HIS A 95 -4.83 26.58 -11.78
C HIS A 95 -5.31 25.29 -11.08
N LEU A 96 -4.44 24.30 -10.89
CA LEU A 96 -4.72 23.05 -10.16
C LEU A 96 -4.28 23.12 -8.69
N VAL A 97 -3.36 23.99 -8.33
CA VAL A 97 -2.87 24.11 -6.94
C VAL A 97 -4.01 24.26 -5.95
N GLY A 98 -4.00 23.44 -4.90
CA GLY A 98 -5.02 23.43 -3.84
C GLY A 98 -6.37 22.82 -4.24
N LYS A 99 -6.49 22.24 -5.43
CA LYS A 99 -7.71 21.58 -5.91
C LYS A 99 -7.51 20.07 -6.01
N LEU A 100 -8.63 19.34 -6.09
CA LEU A 100 -8.59 17.92 -6.41
C LEU A 100 -7.94 17.71 -7.78
N ALA A 101 -6.96 16.80 -7.83
CA ALA A 101 -6.27 16.42 -9.07
C ALA A 101 -5.99 14.90 -9.08
N CYS A 102 -5.69 14.39 -10.26
CA CYS A 102 -5.23 13.01 -10.47
C CYS A 102 -3.73 13.03 -10.73
N LEU A 103 -2.96 12.43 -9.84
CA LEU A 103 -1.51 12.25 -9.95
C LEU A 103 -1.20 10.80 -10.26
N THR A 104 -0.48 10.54 -11.34
CA THR A 104 0.11 9.23 -11.60
C THR A 104 1.58 9.27 -11.21
N VAL A 105 1.96 8.43 -10.28
CA VAL A 105 3.35 8.21 -9.89
C VAL A 105 3.83 6.93 -10.54
N VAL A 106 4.84 7.02 -11.41
CA VAL A 106 5.49 5.84 -12.01
C VAL A 106 6.90 5.77 -11.50
N THR A 107 7.29 4.60 -11.02
CA THR A 107 8.66 4.31 -10.59
C THR A 107 9.27 3.24 -11.49
N TYR A 108 10.54 3.42 -11.81
CA TYR A 108 11.29 2.44 -12.59
C TYR A 108 12.64 2.15 -11.92
N ALA A 109 12.91 0.88 -11.67
CA ALA A 109 14.17 0.43 -11.05
C ALA A 109 15.29 0.41 -12.10
N GLY A 110 15.70 1.59 -12.57
CA GLY A 110 16.71 1.75 -13.60
C GLY A 110 16.82 3.18 -14.14
N PRO A 111 17.61 3.39 -15.21
CA PRO A 111 17.89 4.71 -15.75
C PRO A 111 16.68 5.31 -16.50
N GLU A 112 16.64 6.65 -16.55
CA GLU A 112 15.55 7.42 -17.17
C GLU A 112 15.24 7.04 -18.61
N ALA A 113 16.25 6.77 -19.43
CA ALA A 113 16.04 6.41 -20.84
C ALA A 113 15.20 5.11 -20.97
N ALA A 114 15.47 4.09 -20.15
CA ALA A 114 14.70 2.86 -20.13
C ALA A 114 13.31 3.06 -19.51
N ALA A 115 13.21 3.89 -18.48
CA ALA A 115 11.95 4.27 -17.85
C ALA A 115 11.01 4.94 -18.85
N ARG A 116 11.49 5.96 -19.58
CA ARG A 116 10.70 6.66 -20.61
C ARG A 116 10.22 5.73 -21.73
N GLU A 117 11.04 4.79 -22.15
CA GLU A 117 10.62 3.79 -23.14
C GLU A 117 9.53 2.86 -22.59
N ALA A 118 9.68 2.38 -21.35
CA ALA A 118 8.71 1.50 -20.71
C ALA A 118 7.35 2.20 -20.45
N MET A 119 7.36 3.50 -20.10
CA MET A 119 6.15 4.26 -19.82
C MET A 119 5.67 5.13 -21.01
N ARG A 120 6.28 5.00 -22.18
CA ARG A 120 5.99 5.82 -23.36
C ARG A 120 4.50 5.93 -23.71
N PRO A 121 3.70 4.83 -23.73
CA PRO A 121 2.28 4.93 -24.05
C PRO A 121 1.51 5.81 -23.05
N LEU A 122 1.94 5.86 -21.79
CA LEU A 122 1.36 6.72 -20.77
C LEU A 122 1.77 8.18 -21.01
N LEU A 123 3.04 8.46 -21.28
CA LEU A 123 3.53 9.83 -21.56
C LEU A 123 2.88 10.44 -22.82
N GLU A 124 2.51 9.64 -23.80
CA GLU A 124 1.85 10.08 -25.03
C GLU A 124 0.42 10.60 -24.81
N LEU A 125 -0.21 10.35 -23.64
CA LEU A 125 -1.51 10.96 -23.29
C LEU A 125 -1.42 12.48 -23.12
N GLY A 126 -0.24 12.95 -22.71
CA GLY A 126 -0.03 14.36 -22.37
C GLY A 126 -0.64 14.73 -21.00
N PHE A 127 0.18 15.26 -20.13
CA PHE A 127 -0.20 15.69 -18.79
C PHE A 127 -0.08 17.20 -18.66
N GLU A 128 -0.89 17.79 -17.79
CA GLU A 128 -0.79 19.24 -17.54
C GLU A 128 0.42 19.57 -16.66
N GLY A 129 0.79 18.66 -15.74
CA GLY A 129 2.03 18.71 -14.98
C GLY A 129 2.83 17.45 -15.22
N GLU A 130 4.11 17.59 -15.60
CA GLU A 130 5.00 16.46 -15.83
C GLU A 130 6.37 16.73 -15.24
N MET A 131 6.87 15.75 -14.45
CA MET A 131 8.24 15.74 -13.97
C MET A 131 8.77 14.32 -14.03
N VAL A 132 9.88 14.11 -14.74
CA VAL A 132 10.59 12.82 -14.79
C VAL A 132 12.02 13.05 -14.36
N MET A 133 12.47 12.32 -13.33
CA MET A 133 13.81 12.49 -12.77
C MET A 133 14.39 11.18 -12.25
N GLU A 134 15.71 11.07 -12.27
CA GLU A 134 16.45 10.08 -11.50
C GLU A 134 16.71 10.61 -10.09
N MET A 135 16.52 9.77 -9.08
CA MET A 135 16.85 10.09 -7.69
C MET A 135 17.40 8.87 -6.95
N PRO A 136 18.15 9.07 -5.87
CA PRO A 136 18.52 8.00 -4.97
C PRO A 136 17.28 7.27 -4.41
N TYR A 137 17.31 5.94 -4.37
CA TYR A 137 16.19 5.16 -3.81
C TYR A 137 15.86 5.58 -2.37
N ALA A 138 16.86 5.94 -1.57
CA ALA A 138 16.66 6.42 -0.20
C ALA A 138 15.86 7.74 -0.13
N GLU A 139 16.02 8.63 -1.12
CA GLU A 139 15.26 9.88 -1.19
C GLU A 139 13.80 9.60 -1.56
N LEU A 140 13.55 8.69 -2.51
CA LEU A 140 12.19 8.27 -2.85
C LEU A 140 11.45 7.72 -1.63
N GLN A 141 12.10 6.95 -0.77
CA GLN A 141 11.49 6.38 0.44
C GLN A 141 10.98 7.47 1.41
N CYS A 142 11.62 8.62 1.45
CA CYS A 142 11.23 9.74 2.32
C CYS A 142 10.26 10.72 1.64
N ALA A 143 10.19 10.72 0.30
CA ALA A 143 9.37 11.67 -0.46
C ALA A 143 7.85 11.48 -0.28
N LEU A 144 7.44 10.31 0.21
CA LEU A 144 6.03 9.94 0.44
C LEU A 144 5.67 9.88 1.93
N ASP A 145 6.51 10.40 2.81
CA ASP A 145 6.24 10.44 4.24
C ASP A 145 5.08 11.40 4.54
N ASP A 146 4.12 10.93 5.34
CA ASP A 146 2.97 11.73 5.72
C ASP A 146 3.32 12.77 6.80
N PRO A 147 2.73 13.97 6.72
CA PRO A 147 2.93 14.98 7.75
C PRO A 147 2.33 14.52 9.09
N PRO A 148 3.03 14.75 10.24
CA PRO A 148 2.53 14.38 11.55
C PRO A 148 1.39 15.28 12.02
N GLY A 149 0.55 14.77 12.94
CA GLY A 149 -0.42 15.58 13.68
C GLY A 149 -1.85 15.56 13.15
N TYR A 150 -2.09 14.84 12.06
CA TYR A 150 -3.43 14.66 11.51
C TYR A 150 -4.19 13.52 12.20
N ARG A 151 -5.51 13.59 12.17
CA ARG A 151 -6.40 12.47 12.40
C ARG A 151 -6.28 11.54 11.21
N VAL A 152 -6.31 10.24 11.44
CA VAL A 152 -6.03 9.23 10.42
C VAL A 152 -7.09 8.14 10.45
N TYR A 153 -7.60 7.76 9.29
CA TYR A 153 -8.37 6.56 9.09
C TYR A 153 -8.19 6.04 7.66
N TRP A 154 -7.79 4.80 7.54
CA TRP A 154 -7.61 4.14 6.24
C TRP A 154 -8.10 2.70 6.26
N SER A 155 -8.31 2.16 5.08
CA SER A 155 -8.52 0.74 4.81
C SER A 155 -7.98 0.41 3.42
N ALA A 156 -7.98 -0.86 3.05
CA ALA A 156 -7.57 -1.28 1.71
C ALA A 156 -8.33 -2.50 1.24
N GLU A 157 -8.35 -2.67 -0.08
CA GLU A 157 -8.75 -3.92 -0.75
C GLU A 157 -7.65 -4.35 -1.72
N ASN A 158 -7.19 -5.58 -1.59
CA ASN A 158 -6.27 -6.21 -2.53
C ASN A 158 -7.07 -6.90 -3.63
N LEU A 159 -6.92 -6.44 -4.88
CA LEU A 159 -7.75 -6.87 -5.99
C LEU A 159 -7.05 -7.95 -6.82
N SER A 160 -7.80 -8.95 -7.24
CA SER A 160 -7.34 -10.02 -8.14
C SER A 160 -7.23 -9.57 -9.60
N SER A 161 -7.91 -8.48 -9.96
CA SER A 161 -7.91 -7.88 -11.30
C SER A 161 -8.42 -6.44 -11.24
N LEU A 162 -8.13 -5.66 -12.28
CA LEU A 162 -8.59 -4.28 -12.40
C LEU A 162 -9.32 -4.09 -13.77
N PRO A 163 -10.52 -4.67 -13.98
CA PRO A 163 -11.29 -4.42 -15.19
C PRO A 163 -11.80 -2.98 -15.25
N ASP A 164 -12.28 -2.55 -16.42
CA ASP A 164 -12.76 -1.17 -16.63
C ASP A 164 -13.84 -0.75 -15.63
N GLU A 165 -14.73 -1.68 -15.24
CA GLU A 165 -15.74 -1.41 -14.23
C GLU A 165 -15.13 -1.12 -12.85
N ALA A 166 -14.01 -1.78 -12.48
CA ALA A 166 -13.29 -1.50 -11.23
C ALA A 166 -12.60 -0.12 -11.31
N VAL A 167 -12.04 0.22 -12.48
CA VAL A 167 -11.48 1.55 -12.71
C VAL A 167 -12.56 2.62 -12.54
N ASP A 168 -13.75 2.43 -13.15
CA ASP A 168 -14.86 3.39 -13.03
C ASP A 168 -15.27 3.56 -11.55
N ARG A 169 -15.42 2.48 -10.79
CA ARG A 169 -15.74 2.56 -9.36
C ARG A 169 -14.68 3.31 -8.55
N PHE A 170 -13.41 3.04 -8.82
CA PHE A 170 -12.30 3.74 -8.19
C PHE A 170 -12.35 5.24 -8.50
N THR A 171 -12.48 5.61 -9.76
CA THR A 171 -12.42 7.01 -10.19
C THR A 171 -13.67 7.82 -9.81
N ASP A 172 -14.86 7.22 -9.82
CA ASP A 172 -16.10 7.87 -9.40
C ASP A 172 -16.05 8.37 -7.95
N ARG A 173 -15.36 7.65 -7.06
CA ARG A 173 -15.22 8.03 -5.64
C ARG A 173 -14.24 9.15 -5.35
N ALA A 174 -13.45 9.55 -6.34
CA ALA A 174 -12.51 10.64 -6.16
C ALA A 174 -13.21 11.97 -5.81
N ALA A 175 -14.42 12.20 -6.36
CA ALA A 175 -15.20 13.42 -6.08
C ALA A 175 -15.64 13.55 -4.61
N ASP A 176 -15.69 12.46 -3.86
CA ASP A 176 -16.10 12.44 -2.45
C ASP A 176 -14.92 12.68 -1.48
N LEU A 177 -13.69 12.70 -2.01
CA LEU A 177 -12.48 12.97 -1.21
C LEU A 177 -12.61 14.33 -0.51
N LEU A 178 -12.20 14.37 0.77
CA LEU A 178 -12.12 15.63 1.49
C LEU A 178 -10.97 16.48 0.91
N ALA A 179 -11.30 17.54 0.19
CA ALA A 179 -10.34 18.48 -0.37
C ALA A 179 -10.79 19.94 -0.06
N PRO A 180 -9.84 20.84 0.33
CA PRO A 180 -8.41 20.57 0.52
C PRO A 180 -8.12 19.81 1.84
N SER A 181 -7.35 18.76 1.75
CA SER A 181 -6.79 18.02 2.89
C SER A 181 -5.60 17.17 2.41
N PRO A 182 -4.77 16.62 3.30
CA PRO A 182 -3.74 15.66 2.90
C PRO A 182 -4.27 14.25 2.60
N SER A 183 -5.60 14.04 2.62
CA SER A 183 -6.20 12.76 2.27
C SER A 183 -5.88 12.37 0.82
N GLN A 184 -5.75 11.07 0.58
CA GLN A 184 -5.42 10.50 -0.72
C GLN A 184 -6.32 9.32 -1.05
N HIS A 185 -6.71 9.22 -2.31
CA HIS A 185 -7.41 8.05 -2.85
C HIS A 185 -6.48 7.33 -3.81
N VAL A 186 -5.95 6.19 -3.40
CA VAL A 186 -4.77 5.56 -4.03
C VAL A 186 -5.11 4.21 -4.63
N LEU A 187 -4.61 3.98 -5.85
CA LEU A 187 -4.53 2.68 -6.51
C LEU A 187 -3.04 2.35 -6.74
N PHE A 188 -2.56 1.26 -6.16
CA PHE A 188 -1.19 0.77 -6.36
C PHE A 188 -1.15 -0.43 -7.30
N ALA A 189 -0.11 -0.49 -8.12
CA ALA A 189 0.30 -1.73 -8.77
C ALA A 189 1.15 -2.57 -7.80
N GLN A 190 0.88 -3.87 -7.75
CA GLN A 190 1.72 -4.87 -7.08
C GLN A 190 2.14 -5.94 -8.10
N GLY A 191 3.23 -6.64 -7.82
CA GLY A 191 3.68 -7.68 -8.75
C GLY A 191 5.17 -7.96 -8.63
N GLY A 192 5.79 -8.34 -9.74
CA GLY A 192 7.23 -8.55 -9.83
C GLY A 192 7.80 -9.46 -8.74
N ALA A 193 8.84 -9.01 -8.07
CA ALA A 193 9.51 -9.76 -7.01
C ALA A 193 8.60 -9.99 -5.78
N MET A 194 7.66 -9.07 -5.50
CA MET A 194 6.72 -9.22 -4.40
C MET A 194 5.82 -10.44 -4.60
N ALA A 195 5.25 -10.59 -5.79
CA ALA A 195 4.37 -11.73 -6.12
C ALA A 195 5.12 -13.07 -6.13
N ARG A 196 6.42 -13.07 -6.41
CA ARG A 196 7.30 -14.26 -6.44
C ARG A 196 7.93 -14.60 -5.09
N GLY A 197 7.54 -13.94 -4.01
CA GLY A 197 8.05 -14.24 -2.66
C GLY A 197 7.70 -15.65 -2.19
N ASN A 198 8.28 -16.06 -1.04
CA ASN A 198 8.03 -17.38 -0.49
C ASN A 198 6.53 -17.58 -0.22
N PRO A 199 5.85 -18.53 -0.92
CA PRO A 199 4.42 -18.76 -0.77
C PRO A 199 4.02 -19.34 0.59
N ASP A 200 4.99 -19.89 1.34
CA ASP A 200 4.73 -20.47 2.65
C ASP A 200 4.56 -19.42 3.76
N PHE A 201 4.95 -18.16 3.52
CA PHE A 201 4.75 -17.09 4.49
C PHE A 201 3.27 -16.66 4.59
N PRO A 202 2.79 -16.23 5.77
CA PRO A 202 1.39 -15.88 6.00
C PRO A 202 1.02 -14.50 5.43
N VAL A 203 1.27 -14.30 4.15
CA VAL A 203 1.04 -13.05 3.39
C VAL A 203 0.32 -13.33 2.05
N PRO A 204 -0.89 -13.88 2.08
CA PRO A 204 -1.60 -14.30 0.86
C PRO A 204 -1.92 -13.14 -0.08
N TRP A 205 -2.08 -11.92 0.42
CA TRP A 205 -2.31 -10.70 -0.34
C TRP A 205 -1.16 -10.36 -1.32
N ARG A 206 0.00 -10.98 -1.15
CA ARG A 206 1.20 -10.77 -1.99
C ARG A 206 0.97 -11.03 -3.47
N THR A 207 0.03 -11.89 -3.81
CA THR A 207 -0.28 -12.26 -5.20
C THR A 207 -1.33 -11.36 -5.85
N ALA A 208 -1.90 -10.41 -5.12
CA ALA A 208 -2.80 -9.41 -5.68
C ALA A 208 -2.03 -8.47 -6.61
N PRO A 209 -2.43 -8.28 -7.88
CA PRO A 209 -1.77 -7.32 -8.77
C PRO A 209 -2.08 -5.86 -8.45
N TRP A 210 -3.16 -5.58 -7.70
CA TRP A 210 -3.64 -4.24 -7.44
C TRP A 210 -4.08 -4.06 -5.99
N VAL A 211 -3.92 -2.85 -5.48
CA VAL A 211 -4.44 -2.42 -4.17
C VAL A 211 -5.14 -1.09 -4.32
N VAL A 212 -6.38 -1.02 -3.86
CA VAL A 212 -7.09 0.25 -3.65
C VAL A 212 -6.96 0.60 -2.17
N HIS A 213 -6.46 1.80 -1.88
CA HIS A 213 -6.17 2.27 -0.53
C HIS A 213 -6.69 3.71 -0.33
N PRO A 214 -7.93 3.89 0.14
CA PRO A 214 -8.41 5.18 0.59
C PRO A 214 -7.72 5.56 1.89
N PHE A 215 -7.02 6.68 1.88
CA PHE A 215 -6.17 7.17 2.94
C PHE A 215 -6.70 8.52 3.45
N GLY A 216 -7.44 8.50 4.53
CA GLY A 216 -8.03 9.69 5.13
C GLY A 216 -7.10 10.35 6.15
N LEU A 217 -6.73 11.61 5.88
CA LEU A 217 -6.02 12.50 6.80
C LEU A 217 -6.78 13.82 6.90
N TRP A 218 -7.13 14.23 8.13
CA TRP A 218 -7.88 15.46 8.35
C TRP A 218 -7.60 16.06 9.73
N GLU A 219 -7.99 17.31 9.96
CA GLU A 219 -7.76 18.02 11.23
C GLU A 219 -9.01 18.11 12.09
N ASP A 220 -10.15 18.53 11.51
CA ASP A 220 -11.37 18.83 12.25
C ASP A 220 -12.12 17.55 12.66
N PRO A 221 -12.33 17.29 13.96
CA PRO A 221 -13.15 16.17 14.42
C PRO A 221 -14.58 16.13 13.84
N ALA A 222 -15.10 17.25 13.33
CA ALA A 222 -16.41 17.30 12.69
C ALA A 222 -16.46 16.49 11.37
N ASP A 223 -15.30 16.24 10.75
CA ASP A 223 -15.19 15.46 9.52
C ASP A 223 -15.00 13.95 9.78
N ASP A 224 -14.89 13.50 11.04
CA ASP A 224 -14.63 12.09 11.39
C ASP A 224 -15.58 11.12 10.69
N ASP A 225 -16.89 11.33 10.80
CA ASP A 225 -17.88 10.43 10.25
C ASP A 225 -17.86 10.45 8.71
N ARG A 226 -17.65 11.62 8.10
CA ARG A 226 -17.56 11.79 6.65
C ARG A 226 -16.39 11.03 6.07
N VAL A 227 -15.18 11.22 6.64
CA VAL A 227 -13.96 10.57 6.12
C VAL A 227 -14.02 9.07 6.33
N ARG A 228 -14.45 8.61 7.52
CA ARG A 228 -14.61 7.16 7.80
C ARG A 228 -15.64 6.50 6.87
N GLN A 229 -16.74 7.19 6.58
CA GLN A 229 -17.76 6.66 5.68
C GLN A 229 -17.22 6.58 4.25
N TRP A 230 -16.54 7.64 3.77
CA TRP A 230 -15.89 7.64 2.46
C TRP A 230 -14.92 6.45 2.30
N VAL A 231 -14.04 6.20 3.27
CA VAL A 231 -13.11 5.06 3.23
C VAL A 231 -13.85 3.73 3.11
N ARG A 232 -14.95 3.55 3.87
CA ARG A 232 -15.76 2.33 3.82
C ARG A 232 -16.46 2.15 2.47
N ASP A 233 -16.98 3.23 1.92
CA ASP A 233 -17.68 3.23 0.63
C ASP A 233 -16.73 2.87 -0.51
N VAL A 234 -15.52 3.46 -0.54
CA VAL A 234 -14.46 3.10 -1.51
C VAL A 234 -14.18 1.60 -1.46
N CYS A 235 -13.91 1.06 -0.27
CA CYS A 235 -13.64 -0.37 -0.13
C CYS A 235 -14.84 -1.24 -0.56
N ALA A 236 -16.06 -0.83 -0.24
CA ALA A 236 -17.26 -1.55 -0.62
C ALA A 236 -17.47 -1.59 -2.14
N ASP A 237 -17.19 -0.50 -2.85
CA ASP A 237 -17.36 -0.38 -4.28
C ASP A 237 -16.42 -1.28 -5.09
N VAL A 238 -15.19 -1.50 -4.60
CA VAL A 238 -14.19 -2.34 -5.27
C VAL A 238 -14.15 -3.79 -4.76
N ARG A 239 -14.91 -4.11 -3.71
CA ARG A 239 -14.98 -5.45 -3.10
C ARG A 239 -15.35 -6.58 -4.07
N PRO A 240 -16.16 -6.40 -5.11
CA PRO A 240 -16.43 -7.47 -6.07
C PRO A 240 -15.17 -8.06 -6.74
N TRP A 241 -14.07 -7.34 -6.75
CA TRP A 241 -12.78 -7.79 -7.31
C TRP A 241 -11.74 -8.12 -6.24
N SER A 242 -12.08 -7.99 -4.96
CA SER A 242 -11.19 -8.27 -3.85
C SER A 242 -10.83 -9.75 -3.76
N MET A 243 -9.63 -10.04 -3.26
CA MET A 243 -9.17 -11.38 -2.90
C MET A 243 -9.57 -11.78 -1.48
N ASP A 244 -10.28 -10.92 -0.74
CA ASP A 244 -10.52 -10.98 0.72
C ASP A 244 -9.23 -10.90 1.57
N ALA A 245 -8.07 -11.14 0.99
CA ALA A 245 -6.77 -10.93 1.62
C ALA A 245 -6.37 -9.46 1.57
N VAL A 246 -5.80 -8.94 2.66
CA VAL A 246 -5.38 -7.55 2.76
C VAL A 246 -4.09 -7.41 3.57
N TYR A 247 -3.28 -6.42 3.23
CA TYR A 247 -2.11 -6.07 4.03
C TYR A 247 -2.56 -5.42 5.34
N LEU A 248 -2.31 -6.10 6.47
CA LEU A 248 -2.83 -5.69 7.79
C LEU A 248 -2.43 -4.27 8.21
N ASN A 249 -1.28 -3.78 7.77
CA ASN A 249 -0.86 -2.41 8.06
C ASN A 249 -1.73 -1.34 7.38
N PHE A 250 -2.55 -1.73 6.39
CA PHE A 250 -3.51 -0.85 5.73
C PHE A 250 -4.91 -0.89 6.36
N LEU A 251 -5.06 -1.52 7.52
CA LEU A 251 -6.31 -1.56 8.26
C LEU A 251 -6.18 -0.75 9.56
N THR A 252 -7.02 0.27 9.75
CA THR A 252 -7.09 1.00 11.01
C THR A 252 -7.93 0.27 12.04
N ASP A 253 -9.10 -0.27 11.64
CA ASP A 253 -9.99 -0.95 12.56
C ASP A 253 -9.55 -2.41 12.78
N PRO A 254 -9.37 -2.86 14.04
CA PRO A 254 -9.16 -4.27 14.34
C PRO A 254 -10.49 -5.02 14.14
N ASP A 255 -10.58 -5.76 13.06
CA ASP A 255 -11.70 -6.65 12.73
C ASP A 255 -11.18 -8.10 12.73
N PRO A 256 -11.54 -8.94 13.74
CA PRO A 256 -11.08 -10.30 13.82
C PRO A 256 -11.48 -11.17 12.62
N ASP A 257 -12.66 -10.98 12.08
CA ASP A 257 -13.13 -11.77 10.93
C ASP A 257 -12.35 -11.39 9.68
N ARG A 258 -12.13 -10.08 9.47
CA ARG A 258 -11.32 -9.58 8.37
C ARG A 258 -9.85 -10.00 8.50
N MET A 259 -9.31 -10.08 9.71
CA MET A 259 -7.96 -10.56 9.95
C MET A 259 -7.81 -12.05 9.60
N VAL A 260 -8.80 -12.89 9.95
CA VAL A 260 -8.82 -14.30 9.55
C VAL A 260 -8.88 -14.43 8.04
N ALA A 261 -9.74 -13.66 7.37
CA ALA A 261 -9.81 -13.62 5.91
C ALA A 261 -8.49 -13.15 5.29
N ALA A 262 -7.90 -12.08 5.82
CA ALA A 262 -6.64 -11.51 5.33
C ALA A 262 -5.45 -12.46 5.39
N LEU A 263 -5.36 -13.29 6.43
CA LEU A 263 -4.28 -14.25 6.63
C LEU A 263 -4.60 -15.63 6.05
N GLY A 264 -5.88 -15.96 5.89
CA GLY A 264 -6.39 -17.28 5.59
C GLY A 264 -6.48 -18.17 6.85
N GLU A 265 -7.52 -19.00 6.96
CA GLU A 265 -7.81 -19.82 8.15
C GLU A 265 -6.62 -20.71 8.58
N ALA A 266 -5.93 -21.35 7.62
CA ALA A 266 -4.81 -22.23 7.90
C ALA A 266 -3.63 -21.46 8.52
N ASN A 267 -3.28 -20.30 7.94
CA ASN A 267 -2.22 -19.45 8.47
C ASN A 267 -2.59 -18.87 9.83
N TYR A 268 -3.84 -18.41 9.99
CA TYR A 268 -4.31 -17.89 11.26
C TYR A 268 -4.25 -18.94 12.38
N GLY A 269 -4.66 -20.19 12.09
CA GLY A 269 -4.55 -21.30 13.02
C GLY A 269 -3.09 -21.56 13.44
N ARG A 270 -2.18 -21.62 12.46
CA ARG A 270 -0.74 -21.79 12.74
C ARG A 270 -0.13 -20.62 13.52
N LEU A 271 -0.50 -19.38 13.19
CA LEU A 271 -0.09 -18.18 13.93
C LEU A 271 -0.57 -18.23 15.40
N THR A 272 -1.80 -18.70 15.62
CA THR A 272 -2.35 -18.91 16.97
C THR A 272 -1.53 -19.93 17.78
N GLU A 273 -1.06 -21.01 17.16
CA GLU A 273 -0.18 -21.99 17.82
C GLU A 273 1.18 -21.39 18.20
N VAL A 274 1.78 -20.59 17.30
CA VAL A 274 3.02 -19.85 17.59
C VAL A 274 2.79 -18.84 18.72
N LYS A 275 1.67 -18.10 18.66
CA LYS A 275 1.29 -17.14 19.71
C LYS A 275 1.19 -17.83 21.09
N ARG A 276 0.52 -18.98 21.16
CA ARG A 276 0.38 -19.74 22.41
C ARG A 276 1.72 -20.16 23.00
N ARG A 277 2.72 -20.41 22.15
CA ARG A 277 4.06 -20.82 22.57
C ARG A 277 4.90 -19.65 23.09
N TYR A 278 4.88 -18.48 22.40
CA TYR A 278 5.78 -17.36 22.66
C TYR A 278 5.14 -16.23 23.46
N ASP A 279 3.80 -16.17 23.51
CA ASP A 279 3.04 -15.19 24.29
C ASP A 279 1.72 -15.78 24.79
N PRO A 280 1.76 -16.78 25.69
CA PRO A 280 0.56 -17.44 26.21
C PRO A 280 -0.35 -16.52 27.02
N ASP A 281 0.20 -15.49 27.64
CA ASP A 281 -0.52 -14.52 28.47
C ASP A 281 -1.06 -13.33 27.65
N ASN A 282 -0.86 -13.34 26.31
CA ASN A 282 -1.30 -12.32 25.39
C ASN A 282 -0.81 -10.90 25.77
N VAL A 283 0.47 -10.78 26.12
CA VAL A 283 1.11 -9.50 26.48
C VAL A 283 1.09 -8.54 25.27
N PHE A 284 1.39 -9.07 24.08
CA PHE A 284 1.35 -8.34 22.82
C PHE A 284 -0.03 -8.49 22.17
N HIS A 285 -0.96 -7.59 22.51
CA HIS A 285 -2.37 -7.68 22.08
C HIS A 285 -2.91 -6.40 21.43
N LEU A 286 -2.05 -5.43 21.17
CA LEU A 286 -2.44 -4.21 20.47
C LEU A 286 -2.66 -4.44 18.98
N ASN A 287 -3.44 -3.57 18.34
CA ASN A 287 -3.78 -3.59 16.92
C ASN A 287 -4.48 -4.92 16.52
N HIS A 288 -3.94 -5.62 15.52
CA HIS A 288 -4.51 -6.86 15.00
C HIS A 288 -4.08 -8.05 15.87
N ASN A 289 -4.74 -8.23 17.00
CA ASN A 289 -4.41 -9.25 17.99
C ASN A 289 -4.72 -10.67 17.51
N ILE A 290 -3.72 -11.54 17.50
CA ILE A 290 -3.87 -12.99 17.37
C ILE A 290 -3.95 -13.56 18.77
N ALA A 291 -5.15 -13.89 19.26
CA ALA A 291 -5.35 -14.40 20.59
C ALA A 291 -4.78 -15.83 20.75
N PRO A 292 -4.08 -16.18 21.86
CA PRO A 292 -3.52 -17.50 22.12
C PRO A 292 -4.62 -18.50 22.57
N ARG A 293 -5.53 -18.90 21.66
CA ARG A 293 -6.67 -19.77 21.98
C ARG A 293 -6.40 -21.25 21.72
#